data_3b76dacce6da3964b608e3dbb5fbcda8
#
_entry.id   3b76dacce6da3964b608e3dbb5fbcda8
#
_cell.length_a   1.000
_cell.length_b   1.000
_cell.length_c   1.000
_cell.angle_alpha   90.00
_cell.angle_beta   90.00
_cell.angle_gamma   90.00
#
_symmetry.space_group_name_H-M   'P 1'
#
loop_
_entity.id
_entity.type
_entity.pdbx_description
1 polymer ?
#
loop_
_entity_poly.entity_id
_entity_poly.type
_entity_poly.pdbx_seq_one_letter_code
_entity_poly.pdbx_strand_id
1 'polypeptide(L)'
;MARAATTSDVFNAIAEPRRREILVLLRAGERPVTDLARELGMDQPRASKHLRVLREVGLVRDRKAGKQRLYGLDARGLRPVHEWTGGFERFWNESFDRLDTYVRDLKQARQEE
;
A
#
# COMPACT_ATOMS: atom_id res chain seq x y z
N MET A 1 -11.95 25.25 -3.25
CA MET A 1 -11.78 24.70 -4.34
C MET A 1 -10.85 23.55 -4.44
N ALA A 2 -9.68 23.70 -4.92
CA ALA A 2 -8.78 22.60 -5.18
C ALA A 2 -8.40 21.78 -3.95
N ARG A 3 -8.57 22.33 -2.78
CA ARG A 3 -8.20 21.64 -1.56
C ARG A 3 -9.02 20.43 -1.20
N ALA A 4 -10.30 20.45 -1.56
CA ALA A 4 -11.16 19.32 -1.25
C ALA A 4 -10.70 18.07 -1.96
N ALA A 5 -10.13 18.21 -3.16
CA ALA A 5 -9.67 17.08 -3.93
C ALA A 5 -8.42 16.44 -3.35
N THR A 6 -7.53 17.23 -2.71
CA THR A 6 -6.28 16.67 -2.20
C THR A 6 -6.47 15.79 -0.99
N THR A 7 -7.51 16.04 -0.17
CA THR A 7 -7.74 15.21 1.00
C THR A 7 -8.45 13.90 0.68
N SER A 8 -9.01 13.79 -0.52
CA SER A 8 -9.79 12.62 -0.92
C SER A 8 -9.12 11.76 -1.98
N ASP A 9 -7.88 12.06 -2.36
CA ASP A 9 -7.26 11.30 -3.44
C ASP A 9 -6.37 10.17 -2.90
N VAL A 10 -6.12 9.22 -3.77
CA VAL A 10 -5.37 8.02 -3.43
C VAL A 10 -3.92 8.34 -3.05
N PHE A 11 -3.32 9.34 -3.67
CA PHE A 11 -1.93 9.71 -3.38
C PHE A 11 -1.79 10.23 -1.95
N ASN A 12 -2.74 11.05 -1.53
CA ASN A 12 -2.75 11.56 -0.17
C ASN A 12 -2.96 10.42 0.82
N ALA A 13 -3.86 9.50 0.52
CA ALA A 13 -4.16 8.38 1.40
C ALA A 13 -2.94 7.50 1.64
N ILE A 14 -2.18 7.18 0.59
CA ILE A 14 -1.03 6.30 0.74
C ILE A 14 0.24 7.03 1.19
N ALA A 15 0.18 8.35 1.34
CA ALA A 15 1.30 9.10 1.89
C ALA A 15 1.54 8.76 3.36
N GLU A 16 0.50 8.33 4.07
CA GLU A 16 0.60 7.99 5.48
C GLU A 16 1.09 6.54 5.64
N PRO A 17 2.25 6.31 6.31
CA PRO A 17 2.81 4.96 6.42
C PRO A 17 1.89 3.93 7.05
N ARG A 18 1.12 4.31 8.07
CA ARG A 18 0.21 3.38 8.72
C ARG A 18 -0.88 2.89 7.78
N ARG A 19 -1.34 3.76 6.89
CA ARG A 19 -2.34 3.35 5.90
C ARG A 19 -1.76 2.37 4.89
N ARG A 20 -0.49 2.56 4.50
CA ARG A 20 0.18 1.58 3.64
C ARG A 20 0.30 0.23 4.33
N GLU A 21 0.62 0.23 5.62
CA GLU A 21 0.72 -1.02 6.39
C GLU A 21 -0.62 -1.76 6.42
N ILE A 22 -1.72 -1.03 6.58
CA ILE A 22 -3.05 -1.64 6.54
C ILE A 22 -3.29 -2.33 5.19
N LEU A 23 -2.97 -1.64 4.10
CA LEU A 23 -3.17 -2.20 2.77
C LEU A 23 -2.35 -3.47 2.58
N VAL A 24 -1.12 -3.49 3.07
CA VAL A 24 -0.27 -4.68 2.99
C VAL A 24 -0.89 -5.85 3.76
N LEU A 25 -1.41 -5.60 4.95
CA LEU A 25 -2.07 -6.65 5.74
C LEU A 25 -3.30 -7.20 5.02
N LEU A 26 -4.05 -6.35 4.34
CA LEU A 26 -5.25 -6.75 3.64
C LEU A 26 -4.98 -7.54 2.35
N ARG A 27 -3.72 -7.62 1.93
CA ARG A 27 -3.36 -8.45 0.77
C ARG A 27 -3.64 -9.93 1.03
N ALA A 28 -3.64 -10.34 2.29
CA ALA A 28 -3.90 -11.72 2.68
C ALA A 28 -5.39 -12.07 2.75
N GLY A 29 -6.27 -11.08 2.71
CA GLY A 29 -7.71 -11.31 2.78
C GLY A 29 -8.40 -10.33 3.71
N GLU A 30 -9.72 -10.46 3.79
CA GLU A 30 -10.54 -9.59 4.63
C GLU A 30 -10.23 -9.78 6.11
N ARG A 31 -10.28 -8.68 6.87
CA ARG A 31 -9.99 -8.69 8.31
C ARG A 31 -10.86 -7.66 9.04
N PRO A 32 -11.26 -7.96 10.28
CA PRO A 32 -11.94 -6.96 11.11
C PRO A 32 -10.96 -5.90 11.61
N VAL A 33 -11.48 -4.73 11.97
CA VAL A 33 -10.66 -3.64 12.46
C VAL A 33 -9.86 -4.04 13.70
N THR A 34 -10.41 -4.90 14.54
CA THR A 34 -9.73 -5.33 15.76
C THR A 34 -8.42 -6.06 15.46
N ASP A 35 -8.42 -6.90 14.42
CA ASP A 35 -7.20 -7.61 14.02
C ASP A 35 -6.15 -6.65 13.47
N LEU A 36 -6.57 -5.71 12.64
CA LEU A 36 -5.66 -4.73 12.06
C LEU A 36 -5.03 -3.86 13.15
N ALA A 37 -5.85 -3.39 14.09
CA ALA A 37 -5.37 -2.58 15.21
C ALA A 37 -4.35 -3.34 16.04
N ARG A 38 -4.65 -4.61 16.34
CA ARG A 38 -3.76 -5.43 17.15
C ARG A 38 -2.41 -5.65 16.46
N GLU A 39 -2.44 -6.00 15.18
CA GLU A 39 -1.19 -6.26 14.46
C GLU A 39 -0.33 -5.02 14.29
N LEU A 40 -0.96 -3.86 14.16
CA LEU A 40 -0.22 -2.62 13.98
C LEU A 40 0.11 -1.92 15.30
N GLY A 41 -0.35 -2.48 16.42
CA GLY A 41 -0.10 -1.89 17.72
C GLY A 41 -0.72 -0.52 17.90
N MET A 42 -1.92 -0.32 17.37
CA MET A 42 -2.63 0.94 17.51
C MET A 42 -4.02 0.71 18.10
N ASP A 43 -4.61 1.76 18.66
CA ASP A 43 -5.96 1.64 19.19
C ASP A 43 -6.97 1.55 18.06
N GLN A 44 -8.13 0.97 18.38
CA GLN A 44 -9.17 0.73 17.39
C GLN A 44 -9.72 2.01 16.76
N PRO A 45 -9.95 3.09 17.53
CA PRO A 45 -10.42 4.34 16.91
C PRO A 45 -9.47 4.89 15.87
N ARG A 46 -8.15 4.78 16.10
CA ARG A 46 -7.16 5.24 15.13
C ARG A 46 -7.18 4.38 13.87
N ALA A 47 -7.24 3.06 14.04
CA ALA A 47 -7.35 2.15 12.90
C ALA A 47 -8.61 2.42 12.09
N SER A 48 -9.72 2.69 12.77
CA SER A 48 -10.99 3.01 12.12
C SER A 48 -10.90 4.29 11.29
N LYS A 49 -10.19 5.29 11.79
CA LYS A 49 -10.00 6.55 11.05
C LYS A 49 -9.22 6.31 9.77
N HIS A 50 -8.16 5.53 9.86
CA HIS A 50 -7.36 5.19 8.66
C HIS A 50 -8.20 4.41 7.66
N LEU A 51 -8.98 3.46 8.12
CA LEU A 51 -9.85 2.67 7.24
C LEU A 51 -10.91 3.53 6.57
N ARG A 52 -11.42 4.55 7.28
CA ARG A 52 -12.38 5.47 6.67
C ARG A 52 -11.75 6.22 5.50
N VAL A 53 -10.54 6.75 5.69
CA VAL A 53 -9.84 7.45 4.62
C VAL A 53 -9.62 6.51 3.43
N LEU A 54 -9.15 5.29 3.70
CA LEU A 54 -8.90 4.31 2.64
C LEU A 54 -10.18 3.94 1.89
N ARG A 55 -11.30 3.84 2.60
CA ARG A 55 -12.57 3.55 1.97
C ARG A 55 -13.05 4.71 1.10
N GLU A 56 -12.89 5.94 1.58
CA GLU A 56 -13.32 7.13 0.83
C GLU A 56 -12.59 7.26 -0.51
N VAL A 57 -11.34 6.82 -0.58
CA VAL A 57 -10.57 6.90 -1.83
C VAL A 57 -10.64 5.62 -2.66
N GLY A 58 -11.41 4.64 -2.22
CA GLY A 58 -11.64 3.42 -2.99
C GLY A 58 -10.55 2.37 -2.90
N LEU A 59 -9.73 2.41 -1.85
CA LEU A 59 -8.66 1.43 -1.64
C LEU A 59 -9.10 0.25 -0.79
N VAL A 60 -10.12 0.42 0.04
CA VAL A 60 -10.71 -0.66 0.81
C VAL A 60 -12.21 -0.61 0.67
N ARG A 61 -12.82 -1.77 0.87
CA ARG A 61 -14.27 -1.92 0.97
C ARG A 61 -14.57 -2.62 2.27
N ASP A 62 -15.81 -2.51 2.73
CA ASP A 62 -16.20 -3.18 3.95
C ASP A 62 -17.55 -3.85 3.77
N ARG A 63 -17.80 -4.84 4.59
CA ARG A 63 -19.09 -5.51 4.61
C ARG A 63 -19.39 -6.00 6.03
N LYS A 64 -20.65 -6.12 6.34
CA LYS A 64 -21.07 -6.65 7.61
C LYS A 64 -21.04 -8.17 7.57
N ALA A 65 -20.45 -8.79 8.59
CA ALA A 65 -20.40 -10.23 8.72
C ALA A 65 -20.75 -10.59 10.16
N GLY A 66 -22.02 -10.90 10.40
CA GLY A 66 -22.51 -11.11 11.75
C GLY A 66 -22.42 -9.84 12.57
N LYS A 67 -21.74 -9.91 13.70
CA LYS A 67 -21.54 -8.75 14.58
C LYS A 67 -20.32 -7.94 14.23
N GLN A 68 -19.53 -8.40 13.25
CA GLN A 68 -18.31 -7.74 12.85
C GLN A 68 -18.47 -7.06 11.51
N ARG A 69 -17.58 -6.11 11.27
CA ARG A 69 -17.43 -5.50 9.95
C ARG A 69 -16.06 -5.89 9.44
N LEU A 70 -16.04 -6.50 8.26
CA LEU A 70 -14.79 -6.96 7.63
C LEU A 70 -14.36 -5.96 6.57
N TYR A 71 -13.06 -5.68 6.56
CA TYR A 71 -12.46 -4.77 5.60
C TYR A 71 -11.63 -5.55 4.59
N GLY A 72 -11.77 -5.22 3.33
CA GLY A 72 -11.08 -5.91 2.26
C GLY A 72 -10.38 -4.92 1.33
N LEU A 73 -9.30 -5.39 0.69
CA LEU A 73 -8.54 -4.58 -0.25
C LEU A 73 -9.31 -4.43 -1.55
N ASP A 74 -9.36 -3.22 -2.08
CA ASP A 74 -9.79 -2.97 -3.44
C ASP A 74 -8.63 -2.37 -4.20
N ALA A 75 -7.80 -3.23 -4.78
CA ALA A 75 -6.57 -2.81 -5.45
C ALA A 75 -6.83 -1.95 -6.69
N ARG A 76 -8.05 -1.97 -7.22
CA ARG A 76 -8.40 -1.12 -8.37
C ARG A 76 -8.22 0.36 -8.04
N GLY A 77 -8.37 0.73 -6.77
CA GLY A 77 -8.14 2.09 -6.33
C GLY A 77 -6.70 2.56 -6.46
N LEU A 78 -5.76 1.62 -6.62
CA LEU A 78 -4.35 1.96 -6.82
C LEU A 78 -4.00 2.25 -8.27
N ARG A 79 -4.95 2.09 -9.20
CA ARG A 79 -4.68 2.28 -10.62
C ARG A 79 -4.05 3.64 -10.93
N PRO A 80 -4.52 4.77 -10.38
CA PRO A 80 -3.87 6.06 -10.67
C PRO A 80 -2.41 6.09 -10.23
N VAL A 81 -2.08 5.42 -9.13
CA VAL A 81 -0.69 5.35 -8.65
C VAL A 81 0.15 4.53 -9.61
N HIS A 82 -0.37 3.39 -10.05
CA HIS A 82 0.32 2.53 -11.01
C HIS A 82 0.55 3.26 -12.33
N GLU A 83 -0.45 3.97 -12.81
CA GLU A 83 -0.33 4.72 -14.05
C GLU A 83 0.71 5.82 -13.95
N TRP A 84 0.74 6.52 -12.81
CA TRP A 84 1.71 7.56 -12.60
C TRP A 84 3.13 7.00 -12.51
N THR A 85 3.33 5.94 -11.73
CA THR A 85 4.66 5.34 -11.58
C THR A 85 5.11 4.65 -12.87
N GLY A 86 4.16 4.16 -13.68
CA GLY A 86 4.46 3.54 -14.96
C GLY A 86 5.21 4.45 -15.91
N GLY A 87 5.00 5.77 -15.81
CA GLY A 87 5.74 6.72 -16.62
C GLY A 87 7.22 6.77 -16.30
N PHE A 88 7.60 6.24 -15.14
CA PHE A 88 9.01 6.21 -14.71
C PHE A 88 9.63 4.83 -14.81
N GLU A 89 8.88 3.85 -15.29
CA GLU A 89 9.32 2.45 -15.29
C GLU A 89 10.64 2.25 -16.02
N ARG A 90 10.82 2.91 -17.15
CA ARG A 90 12.06 2.80 -17.91
C ARG A 90 13.27 3.21 -17.08
N PHE A 91 13.12 4.24 -16.26
CA PHE A 91 14.22 4.72 -15.41
C PHE A 91 14.56 3.71 -14.33
N TRP A 92 13.55 3.07 -13.75
CA TRP A 92 13.78 2.05 -12.72
C TRP A 92 14.47 0.83 -13.31
N ASN A 93 13.97 0.35 -14.44
CA ASN A 93 14.48 -0.86 -15.06
C ASN A 93 15.95 -0.74 -15.42
N GLU A 94 16.34 0.39 -15.99
CA GLU A 94 17.74 0.64 -16.32
C GLU A 94 18.62 0.64 -15.08
N SER A 95 18.15 1.29 -14.01
CA SER A 95 18.89 1.36 -12.76
C SER A 95 19.04 -0.01 -12.11
N PHE A 96 17.96 -0.78 -12.07
CA PHE A 96 17.98 -2.12 -11.49
C PHE A 96 18.82 -3.06 -12.31
N ASP A 97 18.79 -2.96 -13.63
CA ASP A 97 19.63 -3.78 -14.49
C ASP A 97 21.12 -3.52 -14.25
N ARG A 98 21.48 -2.26 -14.08
CA ARG A 98 22.85 -1.89 -13.76
C ARG A 98 23.28 -2.44 -12.40
N LEU A 99 22.38 -2.38 -11.43
CA LEU A 99 22.67 -2.91 -10.09
C LEU A 99 22.83 -4.43 -10.14
N ASP A 100 21.95 -5.12 -10.87
CA ASP A 100 22.03 -6.56 -11.02
C ASP A 100 23.36 -6.99 -11.67
N THR A 101 23.78 -6.26 -12.68
CA THR A 101 25.07 -6.53 -13.34
C THR A 101 26.22 -6.33 -12.37
N TYR A 102 26.18 -5.26 -11.61
CA TYR A 102 27.21 -4.97 -10.61
C TYR A 102 27.30 -6.08 -9.56
N VAL A 103 26.16 -6.51 -9.05
CA VAL A 103 26.11 -7.58 -8.06
C VAL A 103 26.64 -8.89 -8.63
N ARG A 104 26.29 -9.20 -9.88
CA ARG A 104 26.80 -10.40 -10.56
C ARG A 104 28.32 -10.36 -10.72
N ASP A 105 28.85 -9.22 -11.13
CA ASP A 105 30.29 -9.05 -11.31
C ASP A 105 31.03 -9.21 -9.99
N LEU A 106 30.47 -8.69 -8.90
CA LEU A 106 31.05 -8.85 -7.57
C LEU A 106 31.09 -10.32 -7.16
N LYS A 107 30.01 -11.05 -7.40
CA LYS A 107 29.94 -12.47 -7.06
C LYS A 107 30.94 -13.27 -7.86
N GLN A 108 31.11 -12.97 -9.14
CA GLN A 108 32.06 -13.65 -10.01
C GLN A 108 33.49 -13.40 -9.56
N ALA A 109 33.80 -12.14 -9.23
CA ALA A 109 35.14 -11.80 -8.73
C ALA A 109 35.46 -12.55 -7.44
N ARG A 110 34.45 -12.70 -6.57
CA ARG A 110 34.65 -13.43 -5.32
C ARG A 110 34.86 -14.91 -5.54
N GLN A 111 34.24 -15.49 -6.55
CA GLN A 111 34.43 -16.89 -6.88
C GLN A 111 35.77 -17.19 -7.49
N GLU A 112 36.36 -16.21 -8.15
CA GLU A 112 37.69 -16.37 -8.79
C GLU A 112 38.83 -16.28 -7.78
N GLU A 113 38.57 -15.82 -6.58
CA GLU A 113 39.57 -15.79 -5.52
C GLU A 113 39.70 -17.18 -4.88
#